data_262e1dbd94865103dc4d6044bef2f8f3
#
_entry.id   262e1dbd94865103dc4d6044bef2f8f3
#
_cell.length_a   1.000
_cell.length_b   1.000
_cell.length_c   1.000
_cell.angle_alpha   90.00
_cell.angle_beta   90.00
_cell.angle_gamma   90.00
#
_symmetry.space_group_name_H-M   'P 1'
#
loop_
_entity.id
_entity.type
_entity.pdbx_description
1 polymer ?
#
loop_
_entity_poly.entity_id
_entity_poly.type
_entity_poly.pdbx_seq_one_letter_code
_entity_poly.pdbx_strand_id
1 'polypeptide(L)'
;FLIGRNEFGELSASAYAMARYMSQHDDDQVFTDHLGNERPVDIRSDLFSHRIMVFLKGWMGSEKLIYNITLWTVNTTDQDAIFANLGYQFSRKFSLYAGLTGNPGSRSLNGSHPFWLAHDRVMADEFFRPFFGSGIFATGEAIPGLWYSATVSNNNSSLGVKASQLDRKYTYGGTVWWMPTTHEFGPRGGYGDWEWHEDVATRFGVSAFTSPE
;
A
#
# COMPACT_ATOMS: atom_id res chain seq x y z
N PHE A 1 8.72 -13.34 10.80
CA PHE A 1 9.07 -14.15 11.97
C PHE A 1 7.92 -14.19 12.94
N LEU A 2 7.54 -15.39 13.41
CA LEU A 2 6.63 -15.53 14.54
C LEU A 2 7.42 -15.18 15.82
N ILE A 3 6.92 -14.19 16.57
CA ILE A 3 7.50 -13.79 17.85
C ILE A 3 6.92 -14.63 18.98
N GLY A 4 5.61 -14.84 18.96
CA GLY A 4 4.93 -15.67 19.93
C GLY A 4 3.50 -15.99 19.53
N ARG A 5 3.03 -17.15 20.02
CA ARG A 5 1.64 -17.61 19.86
C ARG A 5 1.22 -18.35 21.11
N ASN A 6 0.02 -18.06 21.59
CA ASN A 6 -0.63 -18.78 22.69
C ASN A 6 -2.14 -18.84 22.42
N GLU A 7 -2.92 -19.30 23.38
CA GLU A 7 -4.39 -19.40 23.26
C GLU A 7 -5.12 -18.04 23.15
N PHE A 8 -4.45 -16.95 23.55
CA PHE A 8 -5.04 -15.61 23.53
C PHE A 8 -4.64 -14.78 22.32
N GLY A 9 -3.59 -15.18 21.58
CA GLY A 9 -3.16 -14.40 20.45
C GLY A 9 -1.87 -14.87 19.78
N GLU A 10 -1.58 -14.21 18.69
CA GLU A 10 -0.35 -14.39 17.90
C GLU A 10 0.26 -13.03 17.57
N LEU A 11 1.57 -12.94 17.65
CA LEU A 11 2.35 -11.81 17.17
C LEU A 11 3.44 -12.30 16.23
N SER A 12 3.40 -11.81 15.01
CA SER A 12 4.43 -11.94 14.00
C SER A 12 5.00 -10.58 13.64
N ALA A 13 6.31 -10.51 13.41
CA ALA A 13 7.00 -9.31 12.99
C ALA A 13 7.83 -9.55 11.73
N SER A 14 7.91 -8.53 10.89
CA SER A 14 8.85 -8.44 9.78
C SER A 14 9.32 -7.01 9.60
N ALA A 15 10.51 -6.84 9.06
CA ALA A 15 11.07 -5.52 8.81
C ALA A 15 11.93 -5.53 7.55
N TYR A 16 12.08 -4.39 6.91
CA TYR A 16 13.11 -4.15 5.93
C TYR A 16 13.65 -2.72 6.03
N ALA A 17 14.86 -2.53 5.56
CA ALA A 17 15.50 -1.23 5.39
C ALA A 17 15.95 -1.08 3.93
N MET A 18 15.85 0.12 3.41
CA MET A 18 16.29 0.47 2.06
C MET A 18 17.31 1.58 2.14
N ALA A 19 18.53 1.30 1.69
CA ALA A 19 19.54 2.31 1.39
C ALA A 19 19.51 2.60 -0.12
N ARG A 20 19.63 3.86 -0.49
CA ARG A 20 19.65 4.32 -1.88
C ARG A 20 20.89 5.13 -2.13
N TYR A 21 21.63 4.75 -3.16
CA TYR A 21 22.66 5.60 -3.76
C TYR A 21 22.07 6.27 -4.99
N MET A 22 22.19 7.58 -5.06
CA MET A 22 21.80 8.37 -6.23
C MET A 22 23.04 9.08 -6.77
N SER A 23 23.22 9.00 -8.08
CA SER A 23 24.24 9.78 -8.79
C SER A 23 23.58 10.36 -10.04
N GLN A 24 23.53 11.67 -10.09
CA GLN A 24 23.13 12.44 -11.26
C GLN A 24 24.40 12.95 -11.94
N HIS A 25 24.53 12.63 -13.22
CA HIS A 25 25.62 13.15 -14.05
C HIS A 25 25.20 14.49 -14.64
N ASP A 26 26.18 15.24 -15.11
CA ASP A 26 26.04 16.59 -15.65
C ASP A 26 24.93 16.73 -16.68
N ASP A 27 23.76 17.07 -16.19
CA ASP A 27 22.59 17.45 -16.96
C ASP A 27 22.29 18.93 -16.74
N ASP A 28 21.39 19.47 -17.53
CA ASP A 28 20.92 20.85 -17.36
C ASP A 28 20.44 21.07 -15.92
N GLN A 29 21.00 22.07 -15.26
CA GLN A 29 20.62 22.43 -13.90
C GLN A 29 19.25 23.09 -13.80
N VAL A 30 18.58 23.27 -14.91
CA VAL A 30 17.27 23.91 -15.01
C VAL A 30 16.43 23.13 -16.03
N PHE A 31 15.19 22.82 -15.69
CA PHE A 31 14.20 22.33 -16.63
C PHE A 31 12.97 23.25 -16.65
N THR A 32 12.31 23.33 -17.77
CA THR A 32 11.06 24.07 -17.91
C THR A 32 9.87 23.15 -17.65
N ASP A 33 9.05 23.48 -16.65
CA ASP A 33 7.85 22.71 -16.33
C ASP A 33 6.74 22.91 -17.38
N HIS A 34 5.65 22.15 -17.25
CA HIS A 34 4.51 22.20 -18.18
C HIS A 34 3.77 23.55 -18.21
N LEU A 35 4.01 24.43 -17.27
CA LEU A 35 3.48 25.79 -17.21
C LEU A 35 4.45 26.82 -17.79
N GLY A 36 5.62 26.39 -18.29
CA GLY A 36 6.64 27.26 -18.84
C GLY A 36 7.57 27.91 -17.77
N ASN A 37 7.52 27.46 -16.53
CA ASN A 37 8.40 27.98 -15.48
C ASN A 37 9.72 27.20 -15.46
N GLU A 38 10.81 27.93 -15.29
CA GLU A 38 12.12 27.33 -15.04
C GLU A 38 12.21 26.81 -13.61
N ARG A 39 12.64 25.56 -13.47
CA ARG A 39 12.83 24.89 -12.20
C ARG A 39 14.28 24.41 -12.09
N PRO A 40 14.98 24.77 -11.01
CA PRO A 40 16.32 24.26 -10.79
C PRO A 40 16.28 22.76 -10.50
N VAL A 41 17.28 22.06 -10.96
CA VAL A 41 17.55 20.65 -10.64
C VAL A 41 18.80 20.58 -9.79
N ASP A 42 18.67 20.08 -8.58
CA ASP A 42 19.83 19.85 -7.71
C ASP A 42 20.55 18.59 -8.18
N ILE A 43 21.80 18.74 -8.58
CA ILE A 43 22.68 17.61 -8.88
C ILE A 43 22.97 16.87 -7.57
N ARG A 44 22.67 15.58 -7.53
CA ARG A 44 22.87 14.75 -6.37
C ARG A 44 23.83 13.61 -6.64
N SER A 45 24.75 13.41 -5.70
CA SER A 45 25.57 12.22 -5.62
C SER A 45 25.72 11.86 -4.14
N ASP A 46 24.79 11.09 -3.62
CA ASP A 46 24.68 10.79 -2.20
C ASP A 46 24.22 9.36 -1.90
N LEU A 47 24.49 8.92 -0.69
CA LEU A 47 23.98 7.68 -0.12
C LEU A 47 23.10 8.04 1.08
N PHE A 48 21.87 7.59 1.08
CA PHE A 48 20.96 7.85 2.19
C PHE A 48 20.08 6.64 2.54
N SER A 49 19.67 6.58 3.80
CA SER A 49 18.63 5.65 4.23
C SER A 49 17.29 6.15 3.74
N HIS A 50 16.75 5.49 2.74
CA HIS A 50 15.53 5.94 2.10
C HIS A 50 14.30 5.60 2.93
N ARG A 51 14.26 4.39 3.50
CA ARG A 51 13.06 3.89 4.18
C ARG A 51 13.38 2.75 5.12
N ILE A 52 12.74 2.77 6.28
CA ILE A 52 12.68 1.64 7.20
C ILE A 52 11.20 1.34 7.46
N MET A 53 10.80 0.07 7.35
CA MET A 53 9.45 -0.35 7.69
C MET A 53 9.48 -1.55 8.62
N VAL A 54 8.65 -1.51 9.66
CA VAL A 54 8.42 -2.61 10.59
C VAL A 54 6.95 -2.96 10.56
N PHE A 55 6.65 -4.22 10.36
CA PHE A 55 5.29 -4.75 10.31
C PHE A 55 5.07 -5.69 11.49
N LEU A 56 4.03 -5.40 12.26
CA LEU A 56 3.53 -6.25 13.32
C LEU A 56 2.12 -6.70 12.93
N LYS A 57 1.88 -8.00 12.95
CA LYS A 57 0.59 -8.57 12.61
C LYS A 57 0.29 -9.80 13.45
N GLY A 58 -0.97 -10.07 13.62
CA GLY A 58 -1.43 -11.24 14.37
C GLY A 58 -2.93 -11.23 14.59
N TRP A 59 -3.34 -11.99 15.57
CA TRP A 59 -4.72 -12.07 16.04
C TRP A 59 -4.77 -11.98 17.57
N MET A 60 -5.93 -11.61 18.12
CA MET A 60 -6.15 -11.52 19.57
C MET A 60 -7.51 -12.05 19.95
N GLY A 61 -7.60 -12.86 21.00
CA GLY A 61 -8.83 -13.44 21.53
C GLY A 61 -9.48 -14.47 20.61
N SER A 62 -9.39 -14.30 19.30
CA SER A 62 -9.87 -15.23 18.29
C SER A 62 -9.01 -15.10 17.04
N GLU A 63 -8.72 -16.20 16.37
CA GLU A 63 -7.98 -16.21 15.10
C GLU A 63 -8.69 -15.40 13.98
N LYS A 64 -9.95 -15.07 14.18
CA LYS A 64 -10.75 -14.22 13.28
C LYS A 64 -10.56 -12.72 13.55
N LEU A 65 -10.13 -12.33 14.76
CA LEU A 65 -9.88 -10.94 15.12
C LEU A 65 -8.41 -10.61 14.87
N ILE A 66 -8.13 -10.04 13.71
CA ILE A 66 -6.78 -9.80 13.19
C ILE A 66 -6.40 -8.33 13.29
N TYR A 67 -5.13 -8.08 13.53
CA TYR A 67 -4.57 -6.74 13.57
C TYR A 67 -3.32 -6.62 12.72
N ASN A 68 -3.10 -5.43 12.21
CA ASN A 68 -1.86 -5.04 11.54
C ASN A 68 -1.42 -3.67 12.05
N ILE A 69 -0.14 -3.54 12.37
CA ILE A 69 0.50 -2.29 12.71
C ILE A 69 1.75 -2.17 11.85
N THR A 70 1.90 -1.05 11.17
CA THR A 70 3.07 -0.75 10.36
C THR A 70 3.70 0.54 10.86
N LEU A 71 4.97 0.47 11.22
CA LEU A 71 5.80 1.63 11.50
C LEU A 71 6.62 1.93 10.24
N TRP A 72 6.53 3.13 9.76
CA TRP A 72 7.20 3.56 8.54
C TRP A 72 7.96 4.86 8.76
N THR A 73 9.27 4.85 8.54
CA THR A 73 10.11 6.03 8.57
C THR A 73 10.59 6.36 7.17
N VAL A 74 10.45 7.61 6.74
CA VAL A 74 10.89 8.10 5.43
C VAL A 74 11.83 9.28 5.64
N ASN A 75 13.12 9.02 5.63
CA ASN A 75 14.14 10.05 5.90
C ASN A 75 14.16 11.18 4.86
N THR A 76 13.63 10.95 3.65
CA THR A 76 13.57 11.99 2.61
C THR A 76 12.51 13.04 2.86
N THR A 77 11.55 12.78 3.74
CA THR A 77 10.44 13.69 4.05
C THR A 77 10.34 14.03 5.54
N ASP A 78 11.28 13.56 6.35
CA ASP A 78 11.26 13.66 7.82
C ASP A 78 9.92 13.23 8.44
N GLN A 79 9.32 12.19 7.86
CA GLN A 79 8.02 11.70 8.30
C GLN A 79 8.13 10.31 8.90
N ASP A 80 7.61 10.19 10.10
CA ASP A 80 7.28 8.91 10.72
C ASP A 80 5.79 8.70 10.66
N ALA A 81 5.38 7.55 10.15
CA ALA A 81 3.98 7.21 10.00
C ALA A 81 3.68 5.87 10.69
N ILE A 82 2.59 5.85 11.42
CA ILE A 82 2.06 4.63 12.04
C ILE A 82 0.71 4.33 11.39
N PHE A 83 0.62 3.17 10.77
CA PHE A 83 -0.61 2.63 10.22
C PHE A 83 -1.08 1.51 11.12
N ALA A 84 -2.33 1.54 11.52
CA ALA A 84 -2.91 0.47 12.30
C ALA A 84 -4.33 0.19 11.85
N ASN A 85 -4.65 -1.08 11.74
CA ASN A 85 -6.02 -1.53 11.50
C ASN A 85 -6.32 -2.79 12.29
N LEU A 86 -7.57 -2.90 12.67
CA LEU A 86 -8.16 -4.04 13.33
C LEU A 86 -9.29 -4.56 12.46
N GLY A 87 -9.35 -5.86 12.27
CA GLY A 87 -10.34 -6.48 11.40
C GLY A 87 -10.90 -7.78 11.94
N TYR A 88 -12.08 -8.11 11.48
CA TYR A 88 -12.70 -9.40 11.76
C TYR A 88 -12.98 -10.16 10.46
N GLN A 89 -12.43 -11.36 10.38
CA GLN A 89 -12.62 -12.28 9.26
C GLN A 89 -13.83 -13.16 9.51
N PHE A 90 -14.98 -12.79 8.96
CA PHE A 90 -16.20 -13.57 9.09
C PHE A 90 -16.10 -14.89 8.30
N SER A 91 -15.52 -14.83 7.11
CA SER A 91 -15.28 -15.96 6.23
C SER A 91 -14.21 -15.60 5.17
N ARG A 92 -13.81 -16.55 4.34
CA ARG A 92 -12.95 -16.26 3.16
C ARG A 92 -13.61 -15.25 2.21
N LYS A 93 -14.95 -15.23 2.16
CA LYS A 93 -15.70 -14.35 1.27
C LYS A 93 -15.86 -12.93 1.81
N PHE A 94 -15.69 -12.72 3.10
CA PHE A 94 -15.95 -11.41 3.72
C PHE A 94 -15.12 -11.20 4.98
N SER A 95 -14.37 -10.12 4.97
CA SER A 95 -13.65 -9.58 6.12
C SER A 95 -13.87 -8.08 6.19
N LEU A 96 -13.98 -7.54 7.38
CA LEU A 96 -14.18 -6.13 7.64
C LEU A 96 -13.05 -5.61 8.53
N TYR A 97 -12.47 -4.49 8.15
CA TYR A 97 -11.38 -3.83 8.87
C TYR A 97 -11.73 -2.38 9.15
N ALA A 98 -11.24 -1.84 10.24
CA ALA A 98 -11.31 -0.43 10.57
C ALA A 98 -9.92 0.07 10.98
N GLY A 99 -9.59 1.29 10.60
CA GLY A 99 -8.32 1.91 10.93
C GLY A 99 -7.70 2.69 9.78
N LEU A 100 -6.41 2.92 9.85
CA LEU A 100 -5.62 3.59 8.84
C LEU A 100 -4.88 2.54 7.98
N THR A 101 -5.23 2.47 6.71
CA THR A 101 -4.59 1.57 5.75
C THR A 101 -4.69 2.11 4.32
N GLY A 102 -4.08 1.43 3.34
CA GLY A 102 -4.16 1.80 1.94
C GLY A 102 -5.58 1.69 1.40
N ASN A 103 -6.05 2.73 0.73
CA ASN A 103 -7.31 2.69 0.00
C ASN A 103 -7.21 1.69 -1.17
N PRO A 104 -8.26 0.92 -1.48
CA PRO A 104 -8.24 0.00 -2.59
C PRO A 104 -8.11 0.76 -3.91
N GLY A 105 -7.18 0.32 -4.72
CA GLY A 105 -6.87 0.95 -5.99
C GLY A 105 -6.17 -0.02 -6.93
N SER A 106 -5.16 0.47 -7.65
CA SER A 106 -4.35 -0.37 -8.55
C SER A 106 -3.62 -1.49 -7.80
N ARG A 107 -3.15 -2.49 -8.52
CA ARG A 107 -2.34 -3.58 -7.95
C ARG A 107 -1.10 -3.07 -7.22
N SER A 108 -0.50 -1.98 -7.69
CA SER A 108 0.67 -1.37 -7.09
C SER A 108 0.43 -0.85 -5.67
N LEU A 109 -0.79 -0.46 -5.33
CA LEU A 109 -1.14 -0.04 -3.99
C LEU A 109 -1.22 -1.22 -3.01
N ASN A 110 -1.66 -2.37 -3.49
CA ASN A 110 -1.74 -3.60 -2.68
C ASN A 110 -0.37 -4.21 -2.41
N GLY A 111 0.65 -3.80 -3.17
CA GLY A 111 2.02 -4.19 -2.96
C GLY A 111 2.84 -3.08 -2.33
N SER A 112 3.87 -3.46 -1.62
CA SER A 112 4.80 -2.53 -1.02
C SER A 112 6.24 -2.94 -1.30
N HIS A 113 7.16 -2.03 -1.03
CA HIS A 113 8.57 -2.40 -0.96
C HIS A 113 8.78 -3.64 -0.09
N PRO A 114 9.72 -4.51 -0.42
CA PRO A 114 10.66 -4.46 -1.55
C PRO A 114 10.20 -5.23 -2.80
N PHE A 115 8.93 -5.55 -2.93
CA PHE A 115 8.39 -6.49 -3.91
C PHE A 115 8.00 -5.84 -5.25
N TRP A 116 8.73 -4.84 -5.70
CA TRP A 116 8.56 -4.21 -7.01
C TRP A 116 9.67 -4.62 -7.97
N LEU A 117 9.38 -4.60 -9.26
CA LEU A 117 10.39 -4.88 -10.29
C LEU A 117 11.44 -3.77 -10.37
N ALA A 118 11.06 -2.53 -10.12
CA ALA A 118 11.95 -1.38 -10.06
C ALA A 118 12.19 -0.97 -8.59
N HIS A 119 13.12 -0.06 -8.40
CA HIS A 119 13.46 0.45 -7.06
C HIS A 119 12.33 1.28 -6.43
N ASP A 120 11.41 1.79 -7.23
CA ASP A 120 10.26 2.57 -6.78
C ASP A 120 9.08 2.48 -7.77
N ARG A 121 7.98 3.15 -7.44
CA ARG A 121 6.79 3.25 -8.29
C ARG A 121 7.07 4.11 -9.51
N VAL A 122 6.35 3.87 -10.60
CA VAL A 122 6.34 4.80 -11.72
C VAL A 122 5.58 6.08 -11.33
N MET A 123 5.97 7.20 -11.90
CA MET A 123 5.41 8.52 -11.58
C MET A 123 3.89 8.59 -11.80
N ALA A 124 3.38 7.97 -12.87
CA ALA A 124 1.94 7.93 -13.14
C ALA A 124 1.16 7.22 -12.03
N ASP A 125 1.69 6.11 -11.48
CA ASP A 125 1.05 5.42 -10.37
C ASP A 125 1.12 6.26 -9.10
N GLU A 126 2.24 6.92 -8.83
CA GLU A 126 2.37 7.78 -7.66
C GLU A 126 1.38 8.94 -7.68
N PHE A 127 1.09 9.48 -8.85
CA PHE A 127 0.17 10.60 -9.02
C PHE A 127 -1.31 10.19 -8.97
N PHE A 128 -1.69 9.09 -9.64
CA PHE A 128 -3.10 8.74 -9.82
C PHE A 128 -3.64 7.75 -8.77
N ARG A 129 -2.80 7.10 -7.99
CA ARG A 129 -3.28 6.14 -7.01
C ARG A 129 -3.94 6.81 -5.82
N PRO A 130 -5.02 6.23 -5.25
CA PRO A 130 -5.46 6.60 -3.92
C PRO A 130 -4.38 6.23 -2.90
N PHE A 131 -4.30 7.00 -1.84
CA PHE A 131 -3.28 6.83 -0.81
C PHE A 131 -3.83 6.10 0.43
N PHE A 132 -3.33 6.42 1.62
CA PHE A 132 -3.77 5.82 2.87
C PHE A 132 -4.92 6.61 3.48
N GLY A 133 -6.01 5.94 3.81
CA GLY A 133 -7.18 6.55 4.43
C GLY A 133 -7.52 5.93 5.78
N SER A 134 -8.07 6.76 6.68
CA SER A 134 -8.71 6.29 7.91
C SER A 134 -10.16 5.96 7.60
N GLY A 135 -10.57 4.71 7.81
CA GLY A 135 -11.90 4.31 7.42
C GLY A 135 -12.25 2.88 7.74
N ILE A 136 -13.26 2.39 7.02
CA ILE A 136 -13.75 1.02 7.06
C ILE A 136 -13.48 0.39 5.70
N PHE A 137 -12.98 -0.83 5.73
CA PHE A 137 -12.54 -1.57 4.56
C PHE A 137 -13.16 -2.96 4.57
N ALA A 138 -13.73 -3.36 3.45
CA ALA A 138 -14.25 -4.71 3.26
C ALA A 138 -13.43 -5.41 2.17
N THR A 139 -13.11 -6.69 2.38
CA THR A 139 -12.41 -7.48 1.36
C THR A 139 -12.81 -8.95 1.45
N GLY A 140 -12.66 -9.67 0.35
CA GLY A 140 -12.91 -11.10 0.32
C GLY A 140 -12.77 -11.70 -1.07
N GLU A 141 -12.82 -13.01 -1.09
CA GLU A 141 -12.88 -13.81 -2.31
C GLU A 141 -14.34 -14.26 -2.55
N ALA A 142 -15.04 -13.58 -3.45
CA ALA A 142 -16.46 -13.83 -3.72
C ALA A 142 -16.72 -15.24 -4.24
N ILE A 143 -15.93 -15.65 -5.21
CA ILE A 143 -15.82 -17.03 -5.72
C ILE A 143 -14.33 -17.32 -5.99
N PRO A 144 -13.91 -18.58 -6.14
CA PRO A 144 -12.50 -18.90 -6.38
C PRO A 144 -11.88 -18.06 -7.49
N GLY A 145 -10.80 -17.36 -7.17
CA GLY A 145 -10.07 -16.46 -8.07
C GLY A 145 -10.68 -15.08 -8.29
N LEU A 146 -11.91 -14.80 -7.84
CA LEU A 146 -12.53 -13.48 -7.94
C LEU A 146 -12.53 -12.78 -6.58
N TRP A 147 -11.73 -11.74 -6.48
CA TRP A 147 -11.54 -10.96 -5.27
C TRP A 147 -12.12 -9.56 -5.38
N TYR A 148 -12.45 -8.98 -4.26
CA TYR A 148 -12.86 -7.60 -4.16
C TYR A 148 -12.27 -6.92 -2.92
N SER A 149 -12.17 -5.61 -3.00
CA SER A 149 -11.92 -4.73 -1.85
C SER A 149 -12.71 -3.44 -2.03
N ALA A 150 -13.27 -2.93 -0.95
CA ALA A 150 -14.05 -1.70 -0.95
C ALA A 150 -13.73 -0.88 0.31
N THR A 151 -13.90 0.44 0.24
CA THR A 151 -13.65 1.34 1.36
C THR A 151 -14.64 2.47 1.43
N VAL A 152 -14.90 2.89 2.66
CA VAL A 152 -15.40 4.22 3.01
C VAL A 152 -14.40 4.82 3.99
N SER A 153 -13.74 5.89 3.59
CA SER A 153 -12.63 6.49 4.35
C SER A 153 -12.68 8.02 4.33
N ASN A 154 -11.89 8.63 5.17
CA ASN A 154 -11.68 10.06 5.13
C ASN A 154 -10.55 10.38 4.16
N ASN A 155 -10.75 11.32 3.27
CA ASN A 155 -9.80 11.86 2.31
C ASN A 155 -9.17 10.81 1.36
N ASN A 156 -8.64 11.27 0.27
CA ASN A 156 -7.80 10.46 -0.61
C ASN A 156 -6.50 10.05 0.07
N SER A 157 -5.92 10.93 0.90
CA SER A 157 -4.79 10.64 1.77
C SER A 157 -5.01 11.28 3.14
N SER A 158 -4.99 10.46 4.18
CA SER A 158 -4.98 10.92 5.58
C SER A 158 -3.58 10.97 6.18
N LEU A 159 -2.56 10.60 5.40
CA LEU A 159 -1.18 10.57 5.87
C LEU A 159 -0.63 11.97 6.05
N GLY A 160 -0.16 12.29 7.26
CA GLY A 160 0.38 13.61 7.59
C GLY A 160 -0.67 14.73 7.69
N VAL A 161 -1.96 14.40 7.56
CA VAL A 161 -3.06 15.36 7.64
C VAL A 161 -3.57 15.44 9.09
N LYS A 162 -3.63 16.65 9.64
CA LYS A 162 -4.19 16.88 10.98
C LYS A 162 -5.71 16.68 10.96
N ALA A 163 -6.31 16.26 12.06
CA ALA A 163 -7.75 16.05 12.18
C ALA A 163 -8.59 17.29 11.79
N SER A 164 -8.04 18.50 12.00
CA SER A 164 -8.69 19.76 11.60
C SER A 164 -8.66 20.04 10.09
N GLN A 165 -7.85 19.31 9.35
CA GLN A 165 -7.67 19.47 7.91
C GLN A 165 -8.34 18.33 7.12
N LEU A 166 -8.96 17.37 7.83
CA LEU A 166 -9.72 16.31 7.18
C LEU A 166 -10.99 16.89 6.55
N ASP A 167 -11.29 16.43 5.33
CA ASP A 167 -12.57 16.76 4.69
C ASP A 167 -13.74 16.23 5.50
N ARG A 168 -14.84 16.95 5.46
CA ARG A 168 -16.09 16.55 6.12
C ARG A 168 -16.89 15.52 5.33
N LYS A 169 -16.42 15.15 4.15
CA LYS A 169 -17.07 14.19 3.27
C LYS A 169 -16.24 12.92 3.20
N TYR A 170 -16.90 11.81 2.93
CA TYR A 170 -16.24 10.52 2.80
C TYR A 170 -15.73 10.30 1.37
N THR A 171 -14.65 9.57 1.31
CA THR A 171 -14.08 9.00 0.12
C THR A 171 -14.61 7.57 -0.04
N TYR A 172 -14.96 7.19 -1.25
CA TYR A 172 -15.44 5.87 -1.59
C TYR A 172 -14.54 5.25 -2.65
N GLY A 173 -14.20 4.00 -2.46
CA GLY A 173 -13.36 3.30 -3.42
C GLY A 173 -13.60 1.81 -3.43
N GLY A 174 -13.26 1.18 -4.54
CA GLY A 174 -13.32 -0.25 -4.68
C GLY A 174 -12.46 -0.77 -5.81
N THR A 175 -12.06 -2.02 -5.68
CA THR A 175 -11.37 -2.76 -6.72
C THR A 175 -11.92 -4.18 -6.77
N VAL A 176 -12.00 -4.71 -7.97
CA VAL A 176 -12.32 -6.12 -8.22
C VAL A 176 -11.23 -6.67 -9.11
N TRP A 177 -10.74 -7.86 -8.81
CA TRP A 177 -9.78 -8.54 -9.67
C TRP A 177 -10.10 -10.03 -9.78
N TRP A 178 -9.83 -10.55 -10.95
CA TRP A 178 -10.12 -11.92 -11.31
C TRP A 178 -8.88 -12.62 -11.86
N MET A 179 -8.60 -13.79 -11.32
CA MET A 179 -7.48 -14.65 -11.67
C MET A 179 -8.02 -16.00 -12.17
N PRO A 180 -8.43 -16.09 -13.45
CA PRO A 180 -9.15 -17.26 -13.96
C PRO A 180 -8.28 -18.49 -14.14
N THR A 181 -6.98 -18.35 -14.29
CA THR A 181 -6.08 -19.46 -14.63
C THR A 181 -5.46 -20.12 -13.40
N THR A 182 -4.81 -19.34 -12.54
CA THR A 182 -4.06 -19.87 -11.40
C THR A 182 -4.70 -19.61 -10.05
N HIS A 183 -5.78 -18.83 -9.99
CA HIS A 183 -6.42 -18.32 -8.77
C HIS A 183 -5.52 -17.51 -7.85
N GLU A 184 -4.26 -17.41 -8.16
CA GLU A 184 -3.26 -16.65 -7.43
C GLU A 184 -2.23 -16.06 -8.40
N PHE A 185 -1.84 -14.84 -8.12
CA PHE A 185 -0.87 -14.09 -8.91
C PHE A 185 0.21 -13.51 -7.99
N GLY A 186 0.57 -14.29 -6.98
CA GLY A 186 1.48 -13.94 -5.94
C GLY A 186 0.86 -13.13 -4.79
N PRO A 187 1.18 -13.48 -3.55
CA PRO A 187 0.65 -12.83 -2.37
C PRO A 187 1.23 -11.44 -2.13
N ARG A 188 2.28 -11.07 -2.87
CA ARG A 188 3.09 -9.90 -2.59
C ARG A 188 2.66 -8.65 -3.33
N GLY A 189 1.71 -8.74 -4.23
CA GLY A 189 1.23 -7.58 -4.98
C GLY A 189 2.34 -6.82 -5.73
N GLY A 190 2.08 -5.55 -6.08
CA GLY A 190 3.00 -4.73 -6.86
C GLY A 190 2.86 -4.96 -8.37
N TYR A 191 3.82 -4.46 -9.16
CA TYR A 191 3.81 -4.60 -10.60
C TYR A 191 4.40 -5.93 -11.09
N GLY A 192 5.23 -6.58 -10.26
CA GLY A 192 5.89 -7.82 -10.59
C GLY A 192 5.06 -9.06 -10.25
N ASP A 193 5.32 -10.11 -10.99
CA ASP A 193 5.02 -11.47 -10.61
C ASP A 193 6.32 -12.10 -10.10
N TRP A 194 6.30 -12.53 -8.84
CA TRP A 194 7.47 -13.09 -8.15
C TRP A 194 7.37 -14.60 -7.99
N GLU A 195 6.37 -15.20 -8.62
CA GLU A 195 6.14 -16.62 -8.58
C GLU A 195 6.49 -17.25 -9.92
N TRP A 196 6.97 -18.48 -9.86
CA TRP A 196 7.19 -19.28 -11.04
C TRP A 196 5.86 -19.93 -11.43
N HIS A 197 5.43 -19.70 -12.68
CA HIS A 197 4.25 -20.32 -13.25
C HIS A 197 4.67 -21.23 -14.40
N GLU A 198 4.25 -22.49 -14.36
CA GLU A 198 4.42 -23.43 -15.49
C GLU A 198 3.42 -23.15 -16.59
N ASP A 199 2.21 -22.71 -16.21
CA ASP A 199 1.11 -22.33 -17.10
C ASP A 199 0.92 -20.82 -17.13
N VAL A 200 0.19 -20.33 -18.12
CA VAL A 200 -0.14 -18.92 -18.27
C VAL A 200 -0.96 -18.43 -17.07
N ALA A 201 -0.38 -17.52 -16.31
CA ALA A 201 -1.07 -16.85 -15.22
C ALA A 201 -1.66 -15.51 -15.70
N THR A 202 -2.93 -15.28 -15.39
CA THR A 202 -3.64 -14.06 -15.79
C THR A 202 -4.32 -13.40 -14.61
N ARG A 203 -4.28 -12.08 -14.58
CA ARG A 203 -5.01 -11.26 -13.62
C ARG A 203 -5.62 -10.06 -14.34
N PHE A 204 -6.94 -9.93 -14.22
CA PHE A 204 -7.69 -8.78 -14.70
C PHE A 204 -8.22 -8.01 -13.50
N GLY A 205 -8.13 -6.70 -13.51
CA GLY A 205 -8.61 -5.89 -12.41
C GLY A 205 -9.17 -4.55 -12.88
N VAL A 206 -10.17 -4.06 -12.15
CA VAL A 206 -10.73 -2.73 -12.33
C VAL A 206 -10.86 -2.08 -10.96
N SER A 207 -10.55 -0.79 -10.90
CA SER A 207 -10.66 0.03 -9.70
C SER A 207 -11.41 1.30 -10.01
N ALA A 208 -12.22 1.74 -9.07
CA ALA A 208 -12.86 3.04 -9.08
C ALA A 208 -12.71 3.69 -7.72
N PHE A 209 -12.44 4.98 -7.72
CA PHE A 209 -12.23 5.74 -6.50
C PHE A 209 -12.76 7.17 -6.69
N THR A 210 -13.47 7.68 -5.69
CA THR A 210 -13.94 9.06 -5.67
C THR A 210 -13.61 9.70 -4.34
N SER A 211 -13.03 10.87 -4.38
CA SER A 211 -12.77 11.72 -3.23
C SER A 211 -13.44 13.07 -3.46
N PRO A 212 -14.13 13.60 -2.47
CA PRO A 212 -14.56 14.99 -2.52
C PRO A 212 -13.31 15.87 -2.45
N GLU A 213 -13.20 16.81 -3.32
CA GLU A 213 -12.26 17.93 -3.25
C GLU A 213 -12.92 19.12 -2.59
#